data_9f1c4b3619d7152585dfa75c93559fdf
#
_entry.id   9f1c4b3619d7152585dfa75c93559fdf
#
_cell.length_a   1.000
_cell.length_b   1.000
_cell.length_c   1.000
_cell.angle_alpha   90.00
_cell.angle_beta   90.00
_cell.angle_gamma   90.00
#
_symmetry.space_group_name_H-M   'P 1'
#
loop_
_entity.id
_entity.type
_entity.pdbx_description
1 polymer ?
#
loop_
_entity_poly.entity_id
_entity_poly.type
_entity_poly.pdbx_seq_one_letter_code
_entity_poly.pdbx_strand_id
1 'polypeptide(L)'
;MNYITDSIKELKLYNAKKRESRIEKLLDYYNGNDVAGYIRKMFSASVFNEIPLTEVNITRRFINKMSRIYTIGATRNAGDKYEGLTALKSTRMKHIERMTRLCGTIATRVVWSEGETPYYDYRPVYFFHVFFDDDPFVPTAITYPILQPVEDASQVQKLHYAYWDAEKYVSMDEDGNIIAEIPHTYGVLPFVFTHRENQTDSFYVEGANDIINANEHVNIAMTEMQLGLRFQMFGQPVMTGAQLGNNQRTGSDVTLELPEGSTYDIVAPQGNVQNVIENVKFLVELVAQNNHLWVQWSEQGGEVPSGISMMIKDLERTEDYQDDLALWRMYEDDFYEVEKQIASSFGVSLPNDLGLDFMEPEYPKTVQDQILWDKHRLEMNLIDEVGLLMEYNNDLTSEQAELTIASNKQRNEKLSIFEKARQAAERTTPVQSGIAGQDNGLSR
;
A
#
# COMPACT_ATOMS: atom_id res chain seq x y z
N MET A 1 28.29 2.01 31.73
CA MET A 1 28.67 2.27 30.33
C MET A 1 28.11 3.65 29.95
N ASN A 2 28.86 4.51 29.28
CA ASN A 2 28.29 5.81 28.90
C ASN A 2 27.59 5.63 27.53
N TYR A 3 26.36 5.11 27.56
CA TYR A 3 25.58 4.79 26.35
C TYR A 3 25.47 5.95 25.36
N ILE A 4 25.54 7.19 25.86
CA ILE A 4 25.39 8.39 25.06
C ILE A 4 26.57 8.58 24.11
N THR A 5 27.81 8.47 24.58
CA THR A 5 29.01 8.65 23.75
C THR A 5 29.31 7.43 22.87
N ASP A 6 28.86 6.25 23.27
CA ASP A 6 29.05 5.04 22.48
C ASP A 6 27.94 4.85 21.42
N SER A 7 26.80 5.52 21.59
CA SER A 7 25.63 5.38 20.69
C SER A 7 25.91 5.71 19.23
N ILE A 8 26.69 6.74 18.96
CA ILE A 8 27.08 7.12 17.59
C ILE A 8 28.06 6.11 17.00
N LYS A 9 28.92 5.50 17.81
CA LYS A 9 29.84 4.45 17.35
C LYS A 9 29.07 3.25 16.87
N GLU A 10 28.00 2.84 17.61
CA GLU A 10 27.14 1.72 17.23
C GLU A 10 26.44 1.96 15.88
N LEU A 11 25.94 3.17 15.62
CA LEU A 11 25.36 3.54 14.31
C LEU A 11 26.40 3.53 13.18
N LYS A 12 27.68 3.73 13.48
CA LYS A 12 28.77 3.73 12.49
C LYS A 12 29.35 2.32 12.25
N LEU A 13 28.94 1.30 13.01
CA LEU A 13 29.38 -0.09 12.77
C LEU A 13 28.93 -0.61 11.40
N TYR A 14 29.72 -1.55 10.86
CA TYR A 14 29.46 -2.13 9.53
C TYR A 14 28.02 -2.68 9.39
N ASN A 15 27.56 -3.43 10.37
CA ASN A 15 26.20 -4.00 10.32
C ASN A 15 25.10 -2.93 10.35
N ALA A 16 25.27 -1.87 11.15
CA ALA A 16 24.34 -0.74 11.19
C ALA A 16 24.34 0.01 9.84
N LYS A 17 25.50 0.29 9.28
CA LYS A 17 25.63 0.94 7.96
C LYS A 17 25.04 0.09 6.81
N LYS A 18 25.21 -1.22 6.87
CA LYS A 18 24.58 -2.13 5.91
C LYS A 18 23.05 -2.09 6.02
N ARG A 19 22.52 -2.02 7.26
CA ARG A 19 21.07 -1.87 7.51
C ARG A 19 20.56 -0.52 7.01
N GLU A 20 21.29 0.59 7.28
CA GLU A 20 20.97 1.92 6.78
C GLU A 20 20.82 1.93 5.26
N SER A 21 21.84 1.50 4.54
CA SER A 21 21.83 1.44 3.07
C SER A 21 20.69 0.58 2.51
N ARG A 22 20.33 -0.50 3.22
CA ARG A 22 19.18 -1.34 2.86
C ARG A 22 17.86 -0.60 3.04
N ILE A 23 17.69 0.08 4.18
CA ILE A 23 16.48 0.86 4.46
C ILE A 23 16.33 2.03 3.48
N GLU A 24 17.43 2.73 3.15
CA GLU A 24 17.42 3.78 2.11
C GLU A 24 16.92 3.21 0.78
N LYS A 25 17.48 2.08 0.34
CA LYS A 25 17.05 1.42 -0.90
C LYS A 25 15.55 1.03 -0.85
N LEU A 26 15.06 0.49 0.27
CA LEU A 26 13.65 0.16 0.47
C LEU A 26 12.75 1.39 0.31
N LEU A 27 13.12 2.50 0.94
CA LEU A 27 12.38 3.76 0.87
C LEU A 27 12.43 4.39 -0.53
N ASP A 28 13.58 4.33 -1.22
CA ASP A 28 13.73 4.82 -2.58
C ASP A 28 12.82 4.07 -3.55
N TYR A 29 12.79 2.73 -3.48
CA TYR A 29 11.88 1.93 -4.29
C TYR A 29 10.41 2.20 -3.96
N TYR A 30 10.05 2.34 -2.70
CA TYR A 30 8.68 2.65 -2.32
C TYR A 30 8.24 4.05 -2.82
N ASN A 31 9.11 5.04 -2.68
CA ASN A 31 8.82 6.43 -3.08
C ASN A 31 9.00 6.67 -4.58
N GLY A 32 9.73 5.83 -5.28
CA GLY A 32 10.13 6.01 -6.67
C GLY A 32 11.30 6.98 -6.82
N ASN A 33 12.15 7.12 -5.79
CA ASN A 33 13.34 7.96 -5.82
C ASN A 33 14.54 7.13 -6.28
N ASP A 34 15.38 7.70 -7.13
CA ASP A 34 16.67 7.14 -7.61
C ASP A 34 16.66 5.65 -8.04
N VAL A 35 15.49 5.10 -8.36
CA VAL A 35 15.36 3.71 -8.88
C VAL A 35 16.22 3.53 -10.13
N ALA A 36 16.24 4.55 -10.99
CA ALA A 36 17.11 4.62 -12.15
C ALA A 36 18.61 4.48 -11.79
N GLY A 37 19.04 5.06 -10.68
CA GLY A 37 20.44 4.99 -10.22
C GLY A 37 20.86 3.58 -9.86
N TYR A 38 19.98 2.79 -9.26
CA TYR A 38 20.22 1.38 -8.95
C TYR A 38 20.30 0.53 -10.21
N ILE A 39 19.38 0.72 -11.14
CA ILE A 39 19.30 -0.06 -12.40
C ILE A 39 20.45 0.29 -13.33
N ARG A 40 20.83 1.57 -13.43
CA ARG A 40 21.96 2.01 -14.28
C ARG A 40 23.27 1.28 -14.00
N LYS A 41 23.50 0.87 -12.76
CA LYS A 41 24.71 0.12 -12.38
C LYS A 41 24.81 -1.25 -13.07
N MET A 42 23.69 -1.78 -13.56
CA MET A 42 23.62 -3.10 -14.23
C MET A 42 23.92 -3.04 -15.73
N PHE A 43 23.94 -1.83 -16.32
CA PHE A 43 24.12 -1.64 -17.76
C PHE A 43 25.40 -0.83 -18.07
N SER A 44 25.92 -0.98 -19.28
CA SER A 44 26.95 -0.07 -19.78
C SER A 44 26.38 1.31 -20.10
N ALA A 45 27.17 2.36 -19.94
CA ALA A 45 26.74 3.73 -20.19
C ALA A 45 26.23 3.97 -21.63
N SER A 46 26.71 3.19 -22.60
CA SER A 46 26.30 3.28 -24.01
C SER A 46 24.82 2.95 -24.23
N VAL A 47 24.24 2.06 -23.41
CA VAL A 47 22.84 1.65 -23.54
C VAL A 47 21.90 2.84 -23.35
N PHE A 48 22.21 3.75 -22.43
CA PHE A 48 21.36 4.91 -22.12
C PHE A 48 21.41 6.04 -23.17
N ASN A 49 22.35 5.97 -24.08
CA ASN A 49 22.34 6.85 -25.25
C ASN A 49 21.31 6.39 -26.29
N GLU A 50 20.83 5.16 -26.18
CA GLU A 50 19.95 4.54 -27.16
C GLU A 50 18.49 4.50 -26.72
N ILE A 51 18.25 4.15 -25.45
CA ILE A 51 16.90 4.02 -24.88
C ILE A 51 16.84 4.64 -23.48
N PRO A 52 15.70 5.22 -23.11
CA PRO A 52 15.45 5.59 -21.73
C PRO A 52 15.28 4.31 -20.87
N LEU A 53 15.61 4.42 -19.58
CA LEU A 53 15.29 3.38 -18.62
C LEU A 53 13.78 3.19 -18.49
N THR A 54 13.37 1.93 -18.35
CA THR A 54 12.00 1.62 -17.95
C THR A 54 11.94 1.60 -16.42
N GLU A 55 11.09 2.44 -15.86
CA GLU A 55 10.83 2.51 -14.42
C GLU A 55 9.39 2.10 -14.13
N VAL A 56 9.23 0.91 -13.53
CA VAL A 56 7.95 0.42 -13.05
C VAL A 56 8.06 0.22 -11.55
N ASN A 57 7.24 0.89 -10.77
CA ASN A 57 7.22 0.77 -9.32
C ASN A 57 6.12 -0.20 -8.86
N ILE A 58 6.46 -1.49 -8.78
CA ILE A 58 5.58 -2.51 -8.23
C ILE A 58 5.66 -2.56 -6.70
N THR A 59 6.77 -2.14 -6.09
CA THR A 59 7.02 -2.19 -4.65
C THR A 59 5.92 -1.46 -3.87
N ARG A 60 5.65 -0.21 -4.22
CA ARG A 60 4.61 0.58 -3.55
C ARG A 60 3.23 -0.07 -3.64
N ARG A 61 2.91 -0.67 -4.78
CA ARG A 61 1.63 -1.36 -4.99
C ARG A 61 1.50 -2.58 -4.09
N PHE A 62 2.56 -3.40 -3.99
CA PHE A 62 2.58 -4.59 -3.15
C PHE A 62 2.46 -4.21 -1.68
N ILE A 63 3.32 -3.34 -1.17
CA ILE A 63 3.29 -2.88 0.23
C ILE A 63 1.93 -2.32 0.61
N ASN A 64 1.33 -1.47 -0.25
CA ASN A 64 0.00 -0.92 0.02
C ASN A 64 -1.11 -1.99 0.02
N LYS A 65 -0.95 -3.07 -0.74
CA LYS A 65 -1.92 -4.17 -0.78
C LYS A 65 -1.76 -5.14 0.38
N MET A 66 -0.55 -5.32 0.88
CA MET A 66 -0.27 -6.12 2.08
C MET A 66 -0.75 -5.40 3.36
N SER A 67 -0.65 -4.07 3.41
CA SER A 67 -1.03 -3.25 4.57
C SER A 67 -2.54 -3.04 4.61
N ARG A 68 -3.26 -3.93 5.31
CA ARG A 68 -4.73 -3.98 5.32
C ARG A 68 -5.36 -3.52 6.62
N ILE A 69 -4.69 -3.69 7.76
CA ILE A 69 -5.25 -3.47 9.09
C ILE A 69 -5.87 -2.07 9.19
N TYR A 70 -5.07 -1.03 8.97
CA TYR A 70 -5.56 0.34 9.03
C TYR A 70 -6.13 0.87 7.71
N THR A 71 -6.08 0.08 6.65
CA THR A 71 -6.78 0.40 5.41
C THR A 71 -8.26 0.06 5.53
N ILE A 72 -8.59 -1.01 6.24
CA ILE A 72 -9.96 -1.38 6.59
C ILE A 72 -10.44 -0.45 7.70
N GLY A 73 -9.70 -0.35 8.81
CA GLY A 73 -9.96 0.59 9.89
C GLY A 73 -9.90 -0.06 11.27
N ALA A 74 -9.76 0.80 12.27
CA ALA A 74 -9.82 0.42 13.67
C ALA A 74 -10.57 1.49 14.46
N THR A 75 -11.46 1.07 15.35
CA THR A 75 -12.14 1.95 16.32
C THR A 75 -11.45 1.80 17.68
N ARG A 76 -11.27 2.93 18.35
CA ARG A 76 -10.63 3.03 19.66
C ARG A 76 -11.55 3.75 20.62
N ASN A 77 -11.82 3.16 21.75
CA ASN A 77 -12.66 3.74 22.78
C ASN A 77 -11.92 3.77 24.13
N ALA A 78 -11.49 4.94 24.51
CA ALA A 78 -10.97 5.26 25.85
C ALA A 78 -11.55 6.62 26.33
N GLY A 79 -12.78 6.93 25.91
CA GLY A 79 -13.54 8.12 26.27
C GLY A 79 -13.23 9.36 25.40
N ASP A 80 -14.09 10.35 25.48
CA ASP A 80 -14.11 11.55 24.62
C ASP A 80 -12.78 12.32 24.64
N LYS A 81 -12.07 12.34 25.78
CA LYS A 81 -10.74 13.00 25.89
C LYS A 81 -9.71 12.32 25.01
N TYR A 82 -9.71 10.99 24.98
CA TYR A 82 -8.76 10.23 24.18
C TYR A 82 -9.03 10.40 22.69
N GLU A 83 -10.28 10.42 22.29
CA GLU A 83 -10.68 10.65 20.89
C GLU A 83 -10.16 12.00 20.37
N GLY A 84 -10.31 13.07 21.16
CA GLY A 84 -9.76 14.39 20.82
C GLY A 84 -8.23 14.39 20.69
N LEU A 85 -7.52 13.69 21.59
CA LEU A 85 -6.06 13.59 21.58
C LEU A 85 -5.53 12.78 20.40
N THR A 86 -6.27 11.80 19.90
CA THR A 86 -5.84 10.82 18.89
C THR A 86 -6.42 11.05 17.49
N ALA A 87 -6.93 12.25 17.20
CA ALA A 87 -7.53 12.60 15.93
C ALA A 87 -6.67 12.23 14.69
N LEU A 88 -5.34 12.28 14.80
CA LEU A 88 -4.41 11.92 13.72
C LEU A 88 -4.02 10.43 13.70
N LYS A 89 -4.34 9.66 14.76
CA LYS A 89 -3.81 8.30 14.96
C LYS A 89 -4.15 7.36 13.79
N SER A 90 -5.39 7.31 13.35
CA SER A 90 -5.81 6.41 12.26
C SER A 90 -5.05 6.65 10.96
N THR A 91 -4.82 7.92 10.59
CA THR A 91 -4.05 8.27 9.40
C THR A 91 -2.56 7.90 9.56
N ARG A 92 -1.99 8.17 10.73
CA ARG A 92 -0.59 7.86 11.04
C ARG A 92 -0.34 6.36 11.12
N MET A 93 -1.22 5.60 11.76
CA MET A 93 -1.11 4.14 11.89
C MET A 93 -1.15 3.44 10.53
N LYS A 94 -1.97 3.92 9.58
CA LYS A 94 -1.94 3.43 8.20
C LYS A 94 -0.57 3.60 7.52
N HIS A 95 0.10 4.71 7.79
CA HIS A 95 1.46 4.94 7.28
C HIS A 95 2.49 4.07 8.00
N ILE A 96 2.38 3.97 9.32
CA ILE A 96 3.24 3.13 10.16
C ILE A 96 3.17 1.67 9.73
N GLU A 97 1.97 1.11 9.52
CA GLU A 97 1.77 -0.25 9.00
C GLU A 97 2.54 -0.47 7.69
N ARG A 98 2.39 0.44 6.72
CA ARG A 98 3.09 0.35 5.43
C ARG A 98 4.60 0.38 5.58
N MET A 99 5.10 1.27 6.42
CA MET A 99 6.54 1.40 6.65
C MET A 99 7.10 0.21 7.45
N THR A 100 6.34 -0.33 8.38
CA THR A 100 6.70 -1.58 9.10
C THR A 100 6.80 -2.75 8.12
N ARG A 101 5.84 -2.91 7.22
CA ARG A 101 5.87 -3.94 6.17
C ARG A 101 7.06 -3.76 5.22
N LEU A 102 7.38 -2.52 4.87
CA LEU A 102 8.49 -2.20 3.99
C LEU A 102 9.85 -2.43 4.65
N CYS A 103 10.07 -1.83 5.82
CA CYS A 103 11.38 -1.77 6.47
C CYS A 103 11.66 -2.96 7.40
N GLY A 104 10.63 -3.73 7.76
CA GLY A 104 10.72 -4.87 8.67
C GLY A 104 10.58 -4.46 10.14
N THR A 105 11.36 -3.52 10.61
CA THR A 105 11.29 -2.93 11.96
C THR A 105 11.38 -1.42 11.86
N ILE A 106 10.44 -0.72 12.49
CA ILE A 106 10.49 0.73 12.66
C ILE A 106 10.24 1.13 14.11
N ALA A 107 10.74 2.30 14.49
CA ALA A 107 10.45 2.93 15.76
C ALA A 107 9.50 4.12 15.51
N THR A 108 8.45 4.26 16.30
CA THR A 108 7.53 5.39 16.19
C THR A 108 7.56 6.19 17.47
N ARG A 109 8.00 7.44 17.39
CA ARG A 109 7.97 8.37 18.52
C ARG A 109 6.57 8.93 18.71
N VAL A 110 6.03 8.78 19.90
CA VAL A 110 4.80 9.43 20.36
C VAL A 110 5.17 10.84 20.83
N VAL A 111 4.57 11.85 20.23
CA VAL A 111 4.87 13.26 20.51
C VAL A 111 3.62 13.95 21.01
N TRP A 112 3.69 14.52 22.21
CA TRP A 112 2.66 15.43 22.70
C TRP A 112 2.82 16.80 22.05
N SER A 113 1.79 17.28 21.39
CA SER A 113 1.75 18.59 20.80
C SER A 113 0.89 19.52 21.66
N GLU A 114 1.51 20.57 22.19
CA GLU A 114 0.83 21.58 22.99
C GLU A 114 0.13 22.59 22.07
N GLY A 115 -1.06 23.03 22.46
CA GLY A 115 -1.85 24.02 21.74
C GLY A 115 -3.17 24.29 22.47
N GLU A 116 -4.08 25.05 21.88
CA GLU A 116 -5.43 25.25 22.44
C GLU A 116 -6.17 23.90 22.64
N THR A 117 -5.94 22.96 21.72
CA THR A 117 -6.37 21.57 21.81
C THR A 117 -5.14 20.69 21.68
N PRO A 118 -4.61 20.09 22.76
CA PRO A 118 -3.48 19.18 22.68
C PRO A 118 -3.83 17.92 21.88
N TYR A 119 -2.84 17.34 21.19
CA TYR A 119 -3.00 16.10 20.44
C TYR A 119 -1.69 15.33 20.36
N TYR A 120 -1.78 14.02 20.05
CA TYR A 120 -0.61 13.20 19.75
C TYR A 120 -0.27 13.27 18.26
N ASP A 121 1.02 13.43 17.96
CA ASP A 121 1.61 13.14 16.66
C ASP A 121 2.49 11.89 16.75
N TYR A 122 2.55 11.12 15.67
CA TYR A 122 3.27 9.85 15.58
C TYR A 122 4.32 9.98 14.51
N ARG A 123 5.60 9.98 14.92
CA ARG A 123 6.74 10.23 14.03
C ARG A 123 7.57 8.98 13.85
N PRO A 124 7.45 8.28 12.70
CA PRO A 124 8.22 7.09 12.44
C PRO A 124 9.70 7.43 12.22
N VAL A 125 10.57 6.57 12.72
CA VAL A 125 12.02 6.56 12.53
C VAL A 125 12.38 5.23 11.91
N TYR A 126 13.03 5.26 10.76
CA TYR A 126 13.29 4.06 9.96
C TYR A 126 14.67 3.48 10.21
N PHE A 127 15.66 4.33 10.41
CA PHE A 127 17.02 3.93 10.74
C PHE A 127 17.38 4.40 12.15
N PHE A 128 17.73 3.45 13.01
CA PHE A 128 18.03 3.70 14.42
C PHE A 128 18.84 2.55 15.02
N HIS A 129 19.41 2.79 16.19
CA HIS A 129 20.01 1.77 17.04
C HIS A 129 19.34 1.80 18.43
N VAL A 130 19.11 0.62 19.01
CA VAL A 130 18.48 0.46 20.32
C VAL A 130 19.47 -0.13 21.32
N PHE A 131 19.30 0.23 22.58
CA PHE A 131 20.05 -0.29 23.72
C PHE A 131 19.13 -1.11 24.59
N PHE A 132 19.67 -2.17 25.15
CA PHE A 132 18.98 -3.10 26.02
C PHE A 132 19.72 -3.18 27.35
N ASP A 133 19.00 -3.45 28.42
CA ASP A 133 19.58 -3.80 29.69
C ASP A 133 19.62 -5.34 29.86
N ASP A 134 18.64 -5.93 30.52
CA ASP A 134 18.61 -7.36 30.80
C ASP A 134 17.92 -8.18 29.73
N ASP A 135 16.91 -7.61 29.02
CA ASP A 135 16.15 -8.27 27.99
C ASP A 135 16.52 -7.73 26.59
N PRO A 136 17.04 -8.60 25.68
CA PRO A 136 17.47 -8.20 24.36
C PRO A 136 16.32 -7.83 23.40
N PHE A 137 15.07 -7.97 23.83
CA PHE A 137 13.88 -7.61 23.06
C PHE A 137 13.17 -6.37 23.58
N VAL A 138 13.53 -5.87 24.76
CA VAL A 138 12.93 -4.69 25.39
C VAL A 138 13.91 -3.52 25.36
N PRO A 139 13.80 -2.60 24.41
CA PRO A 139 14.69 -1.44 24.32
C PRO A 139 14.50 -0.47 25.48
N THR A 140 15.60 -0.05 26.09
CA THR A 140 15.62 0.96 27.16
C THR A 140 16.02 2.34 26.66
N ALA A 141 16.74 2.40 25.53
CA ALA A 141 17.10 3.64 24.87
C ALA A 141 17.21 3.47 23.35
N ILE A 142 17.11 4.58 22.63
CA ILE A 142 17.22 4.63 21.16
C ILE A 142 18.10 5.79 20.73
N THR A 143 18.89 5.58 19.65
CA THR A 143 19.62 6.64 18.99
C THR A 143 19.38 6.58 17.48
N TYR A 144 19.28 7.75 16.84
CA TYR A 144 19.05 7.88 15.40
C TYR A 144 19.59 9.19 14.84
N PRO A 145 19.96 9.24 13.53
CA PRO A 145 20.40 10.46 12.89
C PRO A 145 19.25 11.43 12.61
N ILE A 146 19.52 12.71 12.74
CA ILE A 146 18.62 13.83 12.41
C ILE A 146 19.34 14.79 11.49
N LEU A 147 18.76 15.09 10.33
CA LEU A 147 19.21 16.17 9.48
C LEU A 147 18.64 17.48 10.00
N GLN A 148 19.52 18.41 10.37
CA GLN A 148 19.09 19.74 10.79
C GLN A 148 18.53 20.53 9.61
N PRO A 149 17.37 21.20 9.78
CA PRO A 149 16.89 22.12 8.76
C PRO A 149 17.92 23.25 8.57
N VAL A 150 18.23 23.54 7.32
CA VAL A 150 19.08 24.68 6.95
C VAL A 150 18.20 25.90 6.67
N GLU A 151 18.58 27.05 7.22
CA GLU A 151 17.88 28.32 6.98
C GLU A 151 18.16 28.87 5.57
N ASP A 152 19.31 28.51 5.00
CA ASP A 152 19.75 28.93 3.68
C ASP A 152 20.17 27.70 2.84
N ALA A 153 19.67 27.60 1.61
CA ALA A 153 19.98 26.53 0.67
C ALA A 153 21.49 26.42 0.31
N SER A 154 22.28 27.47 0.59
CA SER A 154 23.73 27.44 0.43
C SER A 154 24.50 26.76 1.57
N GLN A 155 23.83 26.48 2.69
CA GLN A 155 24.44 25.81 3.85
C GLN A 155 24.42 24.30 3.67
N VAL A 156 25.53 23.65 4.04
CA VAL A 156 25.59 22.19 4.11
C VAL A 156 24.75 21.74 5.31
N GLN A 157 23.81 20.88 5.03
CA GLN A 157 22.97 20.27 6.06
C GLN A 157 23.83 19.46 7.04
N LYS A 158 23.77 19.79 8.32
CA LYS A 158 24.56 19.12 9.36
C LYS A 158 23.80 17.90 9.87
N LEU A 159 24.51 16.79 10.01
CA LEU A 159 23.99 15.58 10.61
C LEU A 159 24.15 15.68 12.13
N HIS A 160 23.07 15.58 12.84
CA HIS A 160 23.02 15.43 14.29
C HIS A 160 22.48 14.05 14.66
N TYR A 161 22.71 13.65 15.90
CA TYR A 161 22.18 12.39 16.44
C TYR A 161 21.28 12.69 17.64
N ALA A 162 20.12 12.04 17.66
CA ALA A 162 19.23 12.07 18.79
C ALA A 162 19.41 10.80 19.62
N TYR A 163 19.49 10.94 20.92
CA TYR A 163 19.42 9.88 21.89
C TYR A 163 18.21 10.11 22.80
N TRP A 164 17.46 9.08 23.08
CA TRP A 164 16.31 9.07 23.98
C TRP A 164 16.36 7.88 24.92
N ASP A 165 16.06 8.13 26.19
CA ASP A 165 15.76 7.11 27.19
C ASP A 165 14.46 7.46 27.94
N ALA A 166 14.19 6.85 29.09
CA ALA A 166 12.99 7.12 29.88
C ALA A 166 13.02 8.47 30.62
N GLU A 167 14.16 9.14 30.70
CA GLU A 167 14.38 10.34 31.53
C GLU A 167 14.71 11.58 30.70
N LYS A 168 15.40 11.42 29.56
CA LYS A 168 15.96 12.56 28.82
C LYS A 168 16.07 12.35 27.31
N TYR A 169 16.14 13.47 26.64
CA TYR A 169 16.56 13.62 25.26
C TYR A 169 17.94 14.26 25.20
N VAL A 170 18.83 13.72 24.37
CA VAL A 170 20.15 14.29 24.11
C VAL A 170 20.37 14.47 22.63
N SER A 171 20.77 15.66 22.22
CA SER A 171 21.20 15.96 20.87
C SER A 171 22.73 16.04 20.82
N MET A 172 23.33 15.39 19.81
CA MET A 172 24.78 15.29 19.64
C MET A 172 25.18 15.69 18.20
N ASP A 173 26.40 16.19 18.05
CA ASP A 173 27.01 16.38 16.74
C ASP A 173 27.59 15.06 16.15
N GLU A 174 28.22 15.15 14.98
CA GLU A 174 28.84 14.00 14.30
C GLU A 174 30.01 13.38 15.07
N ASP A 175 30.65 14.15 15.94
CA ASP A 175 31.78 13.74 16.77
C ASP A 175 31.35 13.17 18.12
N GLY A 176 30.05 13.26 18.45
CA GLY A 176 29.50 12.78 19.70
C GLY A 176 29.52 13.81 20.85
N ASN A 177 29.81 15.08 20.53
CA ASN A 177 29.70 16.13 21.54
C ASN A 177 28.23 16.48 21.77
N ILE A 178 27.86 16.61 23.05
CA ILE A 178 26.50 16.96 23.43
C ILE A 178 26.22 18.42 23.07
N ILE A 179 25.20 18.65 22.25
CA ILE A 179 24.73 19.98 21.87
C ILE A 179 23.66 20.45 22.86
N ALA A 180 22.73 19.56 23.20
CA ALA A 180 21.63 19.82 24.13
C ALA A 180 21.27 18.56 24.89
N GLU A 181 20.93 18.73 26.17
CA GLU A 181 20.39 17.69 27.02
C GLU A 181 19.10 18.23 27.67
N ILE A 182 17.97 17.60 27.41
CA ILE A 182 16.64 18.04 27.84
C ILE A 182 16.00 16.93 28.64
N PRO A 183 15.84 17.07 29.95
CA PRO A 183 15.10 16.08 30.75
C PRO A 183 13.61 16.13 30.42
N HIS A 184 12.95 14.99 30.49
CA HIS A 184 11.51 14.88 30.41
C HIS A 184 10.93 14.04 31.55
N THR A 185 9.65 14.19 31.82
CA THR A 185 8.98 13.59 32.97
C THR A 185 8.08 12.41 32.56
N TYR A 186 8.28 11.83 31.40
CA TYR A 186 7.42 10.76 30.89
C TYR A 186 7.57 9.46 31.70
N GLY A 187 8.77 9.18 32.22
CA GLY A 187 9.07 7.95 32.98
C GLY A 187 9.10 6.69 32.10
N VAL A 188 8.95 6.84 30.80
CA VAL A 188 9.00 5.77 29.79
C VAL A 188 9.76 6.26 28.58
N LEU A 189 10.32 5.33 27.80
CA LEU A 189 10.84 5.63 26.47
C LEU A 189 9.67 6.00 25.55
N PRO A 190 9.60 7.23 24.96
CA PRO A 190 8.44 7.69 24.20
C PRO A 190 8.42 7.13 22.77
N PHE A 191 8.74 5.84 22.64
CA PHE A 191 8.79 5.13 21.36
C PHE A 191 8.07 3.78 21.46
N VAL A 192 7.36 3.43 20.40
CA VAL A 192 6.83 2.09 20.17
C VAL A 192 7.56 1.49 18.97
N PHE A 193 7.99 0.25 19.11
CA PHE A 193 8.68 -0.49 18.07
C PHE A 193 7.69 -1.45 17.42
N THR A 194 7.58 -1.36 16.10
CA THR A 194 6.70 -2.23 15.33
C THR A 194 7.51 -3.09 14.38
N HIS A 195 7.20 -4.38 14.35
CA HIS A 195 7.87 -5.39 13.53
C HIS A 195 6.89 -5.98 12.53
N ARG A 196 7.38 -6.36 11.36
CA ARG A 196 6.58 -6.98 10.30
C ARG A 196 5.99 -8.33 10.75
N GLU A 197 6.75 -9.06 11.55
CA GLU A 197 6.45 -10.39 12.08
C GLU A 197 7.07 -10.55 13.47
N ASN A 198 6.76 -11.62 14.17
CA ASN A 198 7.36 -11.90 15.47
C ASN A 198 8.89 -12.06 15.34
N GLN A 199 9.60 -11.47 16.26
CA GLN A 199 11.06 -11.58 16.37
C GLN A 199 11.47 -13.03 16.69
N THR A 200 12.48 -13.52 16.01
CA THR A 200 13.01 -14.89 16.25
C THR A 200 14.33 -14.88 17.01
N ASP A 201 15.36 -14.28 16.43
CA ASP A 201 16.74 -14.29 16.96
C ASP A 201 17.38 -12.90 17.00
N SER A 202 16.72 -11.91 16.46
CA SER A 202 17.20 -10.53 16.36
C SER A 202 16.07 -9.55 16.65
N PHE A 203 16.42 -8.44 17.31
CA PHE A 203 15.48 -7.32 17.47
C PHE A 203 15.02 -6.76 16.11
N TYR A 204 15.89 -6.74 15.13
CA TYR A 204 15.57 -6.21 13.81
C TYR A 204 15.10 -7.30 12.86
N VAL A 205 13.86 -7.17 12.41
CA VAL A 205 13.24 -8.03 11.39
C VAL A 205 13.58 -7.49 10.00
N GLU A 206 13.79 -8.39 9.04
CA GLU A 206 14.09 -8.04 7.64
C GLU A 206 12.85 -7.44 6.95
N GLY A 207 13.09 -6.43 6.10
CA GLY A 207 12.05 -5.80 5.31
C GLY A 207 11.69 -6.54 4.02
N ALA A 208 11.01 -5.86 3.11
CA ALA A 208 10.50 -6.37 1.84
C ALA A 208 11.59 -6.49 0.75
N ASN A 209 12.70 -7.15 1.05
CA ASN A 209 13.85 -7.28 0.14
C ASN A 209 13.52 -8.11 -1.10
N ASP A 210 12.68 -9.13 -0.98
CA ASP A 210 12.19 -9.98 -2.06
C ASP A 210 11.41 -9.17 -3.11
N ILE A 211 10.53 -8.28 -2.64
CA ILE A 211 9.73 -7.39 -3.50
C ILE A 211 10.64 -6.43 -4.28
N ILE A 212 11.66 -5.86 -3.60
CA ILE A 212 12.59 -4.95 -4.28
C ILE A 212 13.43 -5.69 -5.32
N ASN A 213 13.97 -6.85 -4.96
CA ASN A 213 14.77 -7.64 -5.89
C ASN A 213 13.93 -8.00 -7.14
N ALA A 214 12.66 -8.37 -6.96
CA ALA A 214 11.78 -8.62 -8.09
C ALA A 214 11.51 -7.34 -8.90
N ASN A 215 11.30 -6.20 -8.24
CA ASN A 215 11.12 -4.91 -8.92
C ASN A 215 12.35 -4.53 -9.76
N GLU A 216 13.56 -4.78 -9.25
CA GLU A 216 14.80 -4.59 -10.00
C GLU A 216 14.84 -5.49 -11.25
N HIS A 217 14.61 -6.79 -11.08
CA HIS A 217 14.60 -7.73 -12.20
C HIS A 217 13.55 -7.39 -13.26
N VAL A 218 12.35 -6.95 -12.87
CA VAL A 218 11.33 -6.48 -13.81
C VAL A 218 11.82 -5.28 -14.60
N ASN A 219 12.41 -4.28 -13.94
CA ASN A 219 12.90 -3.08 -14.62
C ASN A 219 14.08 -3.38 -15.55
N ILE A 220 14.99 -4.26 -15.15
CA ILE A 220 16.10 -4.73 -15.99
C ILE A 220 15.54 -5.44 -17.22
N ALA A 221 14.68 -6.46 -17.05
CA ALA A 221 14.11 -7.23 -18.14
C ALA A 221 13.32 -6.35 -19.12
N MET A 222 12.54 -5.39 -18.62
CA MET A 222 11.79 -4.44 -19.44
C MET A 222 12.72 -3.50 -20.22
N THR A 223 13.84 -3.06 -19.63
CA THR A 223 14.83 -2.23 -20.32
C THR A 223 15.55 -3.02 -21.40
N GLU A 224 15.97 -4.26 -21.11
CA GLU A 224 16.58 -5.18 -22.10
C GLU A 224 15.61 -5.51 -23.23
N MET A 225 14.35 -5.72 -22.92
CA MET A 225 13.30 -5.94 -23.93
C MET A 225 13.17 -4.75 -24.89
N GLN A 226 13.12 -3.52 -24.35
CA GLN A 226 13.06 -2.31 -25.18
C GLN A 226 14.28 -2.17 -26.08
N LEU A 227 15.47 -2.46 -25.56
CA LEU A 227 16.71 -2.46 -26.32
C LEU A 227 16.68 -3.53 -27.43
N GLY A 228 16.26 -4.75 -27.06
CA GLY A 228 16.09 -5.86 -28.01
C GLY A 228 15.10 -5.55 -29.13
N LEU A 229 13.96 -4.97 -28.81
CA LEU A 229 12.96 -4.52 -29.79
C LEU A 229 13.55 -3.49 -30.75
N ARG A 230 14.32 -2.51 -30.24
CA ARG A 230 14.99 -1.52 -31.06
C ARG A 230 15.95 -2.16 -32.07
N PHE A 231 16.79 -3.08 -31.62
CA PHE A 231 17.71 -3.79 -32.51
C PHE A 231 16.99 -4.72 -33.50
N GLN A 232 15.88 -5.34 -33.12
CA GLN A 232 15.06 -6.13 -34.05
C GLN A 232 14.40 -5.26 -35.14
N MET A 233 13.90 -4.07 -34.76
CA MET A 233 13.21 -3.19 -35.71
C MET A 233 14.17 -2.52 -36.70
N PHE A 234 15.35 -2.15 -36.25
CA PHE A 234 16.31 -1.44 -37.11
C PHE A 234 17.39 -2.34 -37.70
N GLY A 235 17.67 -3.48 -37.05
CA GLY A 235 18.73 -4.40 -37.46
C GLY A 235 20.12 -3.75 -37.49
N GLN A 236 21.13 -4.53 -37.65
CA GLN A 236 22.51 -4.04 -37.90
C GLN A 236 22.82 -4.22 -39.39
N PRO A 237 23.04 -3.14 -40.16
CA PRO A 237 23.44 -3.28 -41.52
C PRO A 237 24.86 -3.88 -41.62
N VAL A 238 24.98 -4.96 -42.32
CA VAL A 238 26.25 -5.64 -42.60
C VAL A 238 26.49 -5.65 -44.08
N MET A 239 27.65 -5.19 -44.46
CA MET A 239 28.08 -5.17 -45.84
C MET A 239 29.32 -6.00 -46.03
N THR A 240 29.33 -6.91 -47.02
CA THR A 240 30.47 -7.75 -47.34
C THR A 240 30.90 -7.52 -48.77
N GLY A 241 32.22 -7.59 -49.01
CA GLY A 241 32.81 -7.49 -50.36
C GLY A 241 33.03 -6.07 -50.90
N ALA A 242 32.70 -5.03 -50.12
CA ALA A 242 32.90 -3.64 -50.57
C ALA A 242 33.97 -2.92 -49.73
N GLN A 243 34.85 -2.19 -50.38
CA GLN A 243 35.66 -1.17 -49.75
C GLN A 243 34.83 0.13 -49.68
N LEU A 244 34.34 0.39 -48.48
CA LEU A 244 33.53 1.59 -48.24
C LEU A 244 34.39 2.83 -48.06
N GLY A 245 34.10 3.90 -48.77
CA GLY A 245 34.65 5.23 -48.44
C GLY A 245 34.01 5.75 -47.14
N ASN A 246 34.77 6.58 -46.42
CA ASN A 246 34.50 7.05 -45.06
C ASN A 246 33.15 7.82 -44.82
N ASN A 247 32.24 7.92 -45.77
CA ASN A 247 31.06 8.82 -45.69
C ASN A 247 29.72 8.20 -46.18
N GLN A 248 29.54 6.90 -46.09
CA GLN A 248 28.22 6.36 -46.44
C GLN A 248 27.23 6.52 -45.27
N ARG A 249 26.13 7.19 -45.58
CA ARG A 249 24.98 7.29 -44.66
C ARG A 249 24.00 6.15 -44.98
N THR A 250 23.58 5.46 -43.94
CA THR A 250 22.46 4.51 -44.02
C THR A 250 21.21 5.17 -43.41
N GLY A 251 20.10 5.20 -44.12
CA GLY A 251 18.84 5.77 -43.67
C GLY A 251 17.70 5.40 -44.62
N SER A 252 16.47 5.56 -44.21
CA SER A 252 15.28 5.28 -45.02
C SER A 252 15.12 6.21 -46.25
N ASP A 253 15.88 7.28 -46.29
CA ASP A 253 15.90 8.33 -47.29
C ASP A 253 17.13 8.26 -48.22
N VAL A 254 17.94 7.24 -48.08
CA VAL A 254 19.21 7.08 -48.84
C VAL A 254 19.14 5.84 -49.70
N THR A 255 19.36 6.01 -51.02
CA THR A 255 19.55 4.88 -51.93
C THR A 255 21.03 4.40 -51.82
N LEU A 256 21.21 3.16 -51.48
CA LEU A 256 22.52 2.51 -51.39
C LEU A 256 22.90 1.95 -52.74
N GLU A 257 23.94 2.50 -53.36
CA GLU A 257 24.59 1.90 -54.56
C GLU A 257 25.72 1.01 -54.09
N LEU A 258 25.66 -0.27 -54.43
CA LEU A 258 26.65 -1.26 -54.06
C LEU A 258 27.55 -1.60 -55.25
N PRO A 259 28.87 -1.73 -55.04
CA PRO A 259 29.77 -2.27 -56.05
C PRO A 259 29.40 -3.69 -56.44
N GLU A 260 29.71 -4.06 -57.69
CA GLU A 260 29.47 -5.41 -58.21
C GLU A 260 30.17 -6.48 -57.34
N GLY A 261 29.40 -7.49 -56.90
CA GLY A 261 29.90 -8.58 -56.05
C GLY A 261 29.82 -8.31 -54.52
N SER A 262 29.29 -7.17 -54.10
CA SER A 262 29.02 -6.89 -52.69
C SER A 262 27.61 -7.28 -52.26
N THR A 263 27.46 -7.69 -51.04
CA THR A 263 26.16 -8.00 -50.43
C THR A 263 25.86 -7.05 -49.29
N TYR A 264 24.60 -6.67 -49.13
CA TYR A 264 24.08 -5.86 -48.04
C TYR A 264 23.01 -6.68 -47.32
N ASP A 265 23.23 -6.99 -46.06
CA ASP A 265 22.31 -7.73 -45.23
C ASP A 265 21.97 -6.90 -43.98
N ILE A 266 20.76 -7.02 -43.52
CA ILE A 266 20.35 -6.47 -42.22
C ILE A 266 20.25 -7.64 -41.23
N VAL A 267 21.19 -7.72 -40.33
CA VAL A 267 21.22 -8.73 -39.29
C VAL A 267 20.44 -8.20 -38.09
N ALA A 268 19.32 -8.81 -37.79
CA ALA A 268 18.53 -8.51 -36.59
C ALA A 268 18.63 -9.68 -35.59
N PRO A 269 18.79 -9.40 -34.28
CA PRO A 269 18.74 -10.45 -33.27
C PRO A 269 17.37 -11.13 -33.31
N GLN A 270 17.34 -12.45 -33.26
CA GLN A 270 16.09 -13.23 -33.16
C GLN A 270 15.72 -13.40 -31.70
N GLY A 271 15.31 -12.33 -31.00
CA GLY A 271 14.82 -12.38 -29.65
C GLY A 271 13.31 -12.64 -29.62
N ASN A 272 12.85 -13.51 -28.72
CA ASN A 272 11.44 -13.71 -28.51
C ASN A 272 10.92 -12.79 -27.40
N VAL A 273 10.37 -11.65 -27.80
CA VAL A 273 9.79 -10.64 -26.87
C VAL A 273 8.67 -11.23 -25.99
N GLN A 274 7.91 -12.17 -26.56
CA GLN A 274 6.84 -12.81 -25.81
C GLN A 274 7.36 -13.60 -24.61
N ASN A 275 8.49 -14.32 -24.75
CA ASN A 275 9.11 -15.04 -23.64
C ASN A 275 9.58 -14.08 -22.53
N VAL A 276 10.04 -12.89 -22.87
CA VAL A 276 10.44 -11.88 -21.84
C VAL A 276 9.21 -11.40 -21.08
N ILE A 277 8.11 -11.13 -21.78
CA ILE A 277 6.83 -10.74 -21.15
C ILE A 277 6.33 -11.84 -20.22
N GLU A 278 6.37 -13.10 -20.66
CA GLU A 278 5.95 -14.25 -19.85
C GLU A 278 6.85 -14.43 -18.62
N ASN A 279 8.16 -14.25 -18.75
CA ASN A 279 9.09 -14.29 -17.63
C ASN A 279 8.82 -13.16 -16.61
N VAL A 280 8.56 -11.92 -17.08
CA VAL A 280 8.19 -10.81 -16.20
C VAL A 280 6.88 -11.10 -15.46
N LYS A 281 5.86 -11.62 -16.16
CA LYS A 281 4.60 -12.03 -15.54
C LYS A 281 4.84 -13.10 -14.47
N PHE A 282 5.60 -14.14 -14.79
CA PHE A 282 5.93 -15.22 -13.87
C PHE A 282 6.65 -14.72 -12.60
N LEU A 283 7.64 -13.81 -12.75
CA LEU A 283 8.33 -13.21 -11.61
C LEU A 283 7.40 -12.42 -10.70
N VAL A 284 6.52 -11.61 -11.30
CA VAL A 284 5.55 -10.81 -10.53
C VAL A 284 4.53 -11.71 -9.83
N GLU A 285 4.06 -12.77 -10.48
CA GLU A 285 3.14 -13.75 -9.89
C GLU A 285 3.80 -14.52 -8.75
N LEU A 286 5.04 -14.97 -8.92
CA LEU A 286 5.79 -15.69 -7.88
C LEU A 286 5.96 -14.85 -6.63
N VAL A 287 6.36 -13.59 -6.77
CA VAL A 287 6.52 -12.67 -5.63
C VAL A 287 5.16 -12.32 -5.02
N ALA A 288 4.12 -12.19 -5.83
CA ALA A 288 2.78 -12.00 -5.32
C ALA A 288 2.32 -13.19 -4.47
N GLN A 289 2.50 -14.42 -4.96
CA GLN A 289 2.17 -15.64 -4.22
C GLN A 289 2.95 -15.76 -2.92
N ASN A 290 4.26 -15.49 -2.93
CA ASN A 290 5.08 -15.49 -1.71
C ASN A 290 4.63 -14.46 -0.64
N ASN A 291 3.87 -13.44 -1.05
CA ASN A 291 3.32 -12.43 -0.16
C ASN A 291 1.78 -12.53 -0.07
N HIS A 292 1.21 -13.69 -0.32
CA HIS A 292 -0.25 -13.99 -0.24
C HIS A 292 -1.12 -13.00 -1.03
N LEU A 293 -0.56 -12.48 -2.14
CA LEU A 293 -1.24 -11.57 -3.05
C LEU A 293 -1.60 -12.30 -4.35
N TRP A 294 -2.76 -11.98 -4.88
CA TRP A 294 -3.16 -12.45 -6.19
C TRP A 294 -3.08 -11.32 -7.22
N VAL A 295 -2.41 -11.59 -8.35
CA VAL A 295 -2.28 -10.65 -9.46
C VAL A 295 -3.18 -11.12 -10.60
N GLN A 296 -4.12 -10.27 -11.00
CA GLN A 296 -4.93 -10.50 -12.20
C GLN A 296 -4.36 -9.69 -13.36
N TRP A 297 -3.92 -10.42 -14.39
CA TRP A 297 -3.67 -9.83 -15.69
C TRP A 297 -5.01 -9.67 -16.39
N SER A 298 -5.30 -8.48 -16.96
CA SER A 298 -6.55 -8.26 -17.68
C SER A 298 -6.58 -9.15 -18.91
N GLU A 299 -7.31 -10.26 -18.85
CA GLU A 299 -7.71 -11.01 -20.02
C GLU A 299 -8.90 -10.28 -20.65
N GLN A 300 -8.81 -9.99 -21.94
CA GLN A 300 -9.91 -9.39 -22.69
C GLN A 300 -11.10 -10.37 -22.67
N GLY A 301 -12.16 -10.02 -21.98
CA GLY A 301 -13.43 -10.73 -22.01
C GLY A 301 -13.77 -11.64 -20.83
N GLY A 302 -13.02 -11.58 -19.72
CA GLY A 302 -13.37 -12.34 -18.50
C GLY A 302 -14.61 -11.77 -17.80
N GLU A 303 -15.55 -12.65 -17.42
CA GLU A 303 -16.64 -12.29 -16.52
C GLU A 303 -16.07 -11.77 -15.19
N VAL A 304 -16.69 -10.75 -14.62
CA VAL A 304 -16.33 -10.26 -13.29
C VAL A 304 -16.49 -11.40 -12.29
N PRO A 305 -15.46 -11.81 -11.55
CA PRO A 305 -15.56 -12.90 -10.60
C PRO A 305 -16.67 -12.65 -9.59
N SER A 306 -17.45 -13.68 -9.25
CA SER A 306 -18.45 -13.56 -8.17
C SER A 306 -17.78 -13.24 -6.83
N GLY A 307 -18.51 -12.64 -5.90
CA GLY A 307 -18.00 -12.35 -4.56
C GLY A 307 -17.41 -13.61 -3.88
N ILE A 308 -18.04 -14.77 -4.05
CA ILE A 308 -17.55 -16.08 -3.55
C ILE A 308 -16.21 -16.45 -4.21
N SER A 309 -16.08 -16.29 -5.52
CA SER A 309 -14.82 -16.57 -6.23
C SER A 309 -13.70 -15.64 -5.78
N MET A 310 -14.02 -14.38 -5.47
CA MET A 310 -13.06 -13.41 -4.92
C MET A 310 -12.67 -13.80 -3.50
N MET A 311 -13.63 -14.24 -2.68
CA MET A 311 -13.39 -14.67 -1.30
C MET A 311 -12.46 -15.91 -1.24
N ILE A 312 -12.67 -16.90 -2.10
CA ILE A 312 -11.81 -18.08 -2.19
C ILE A 312 -10.39 -17.71 -2.61
N LYS A 313 -10.23 -16.79 -3.56
CA LYS A 313 -8.92 -16.31 -4.02
C LYS A 313 -8.20 -15.43 -2.97
N ASP A 314 -8.95 -14.86 -2.06
CA ASP A 314 -8.45 -14.01 -0.99
C ASP A 314 -8.29 -14.77 0.36
N LEU A 315 -8.51 -16.09 0.37
CA LEU A 315 -8.51 -16.89 1.60
C LEU A 315 -7.16 -16.81 2.33
N GLU A 316 -6.06 -17.10 1.63
CA GLU A 316 -4.71 -17.00 2.18
C GLU A 316 -4.41 -15.60 2.74
N ARG A 317 -4.87 -14.57 2.04
CA ARG A 317 -4.72 -13.18 2.47
C ARG A 317 -5.61 -12.84 3.67
N THR A 318 -6.69 -13.56 3.88
CA THR A 318 -7.55 -13.41 5.05
C THR A 318 -6.93 -14.07 6.27
N GLU A 319 -6.27 -15.21 6.09
CA GLU A 319 -5.48 -15.88 7.13
C GLU A 319 -4.33 -14.97 7.59
N ASP A 320 -3.55 -14.42 6.65
CA ASP A 320 -2.49 -13.43 6.90
C ASP A 320 -3.01 -12.20 7.69
N TYR A 321 -4.22 -11.73 7.34
CA TYR A 321 -4.86 -10.62 8.04
C TYR A 321 -5.16 -10.96 9.50
N GLN A 322 -5.60 -12.18 9.79
CA GLN A 322 -5.90 -12.62 11.16
C GLN A 322 -4.62 -12.73 12.01
N ASP A 323 -3.55 -13.24 11.43
CA ASP A 323 -2.24 -13.32 12.11
C ASP A 323 -1.71 -11.91 12.40
N ASP A 324 -1.78 -11.02 11.44
CA ASP A 324 -1.39 -9.62 11.61
C ASP A 324 -2.24 -8.89 12.65
N LEU A 325 -3.52 -9.20 12.72
CA LEU A 325 -4.44 -8.57 13.65
C LEU A 325 -4.01 -8.75 15.11
N ALA A 326 -3.55 -9.97 15.45
CA ALA A 326 -3.05 -10.27 16.80
C ALA A 326 -1.83 -9.41 17.15
N LEU A 327 -0.90 -9.28 16.20
CA LEU A 327 0.32 -8.47 16.35
C LEU A 327 0.00 -6.97 16.48
N TRP A 328 -0.90 -6.46 15.65
CA TRP A 328 -1.27 -5.04 15.68
C TRP A 328 -2.14 -4.67 16.89
N ARG A 329 -2.87 -5.62 17.50
CA ARG A 329 -3.51 -5.42 18.80
C ARG A 329 -2.48 -5.15 19.88
N MET A 330 -1.42 -5.96 19.95
CA MET A 330 -0.32 -5.76 20.89
C MET A 330 0.33 -4.37 20.71
N TYR A 331 0.60 -3.97 19.47
CA TYR A 331 1.18 -2.64 19.22
C TYR A 331 0.24 -1.48 19.58
N GLU A 332 -1.06 -1.62 19.39
CA GLU A 332 -2.01 -0.59 19.85
C GLU A 332 -2.02 -0.47 21.39
N ASP A 333 -1.90 -1.58 22.09
CA ASP A 333 -1.77 -1.58 23.56
C ASP A 333 -0.46 -0.91 23.99
N ASP A 334 0.66 -1.20 23.30
CA ASP A 334 1.95 -0.56 23.56
C ASP A 334 1.88 0.96 23.29
N PHE A 335 1.24 1.37 22.19
CA PHE A 335 1.00 2.79 21.93
C PHE A 335 0.16 3.43 23.04
N TYR A 336 -0.89 2.76 23.47
CA TYR A 336 -1.77 3.28 24.51
C TYR A 336 -1.05 3.46 25.86
N GLU A 337 -0.21 2.51 26.25
CA GLU A 337 0.57 2.63 27.48
C GLU A 337 1.55 3.81 27.42
N VAL A 338 2.25 4.01 26.31
CA VAL A 338 3.14 5.17 26.12
C VAL A 338 2.33 6.48 26.11
N GLU A 339 1.21 6.54 25.40
CA GLU A 339 0.31 7.69 25.36
C GLU A 339 -0.21 8.04 26.75
N LYS A 340 -0.63 7.05 27.52
CA LYS A 340 -1.15 7.21 28.89
C LYS A 340 -0.08 7.81 29.83
N GLN A 341 1.15 7.33 29.76
CA GLN A 341 2.25 7.86 30.57
C GLN A 341 2.60 9.30 30.18
N ILE A 342 2.65 9.60 28.89
CA ILE A 342 2.88 10.96 28.40
C ILE A 342 1.72 11.88 28.84
N ALA A 343 0.46 11.49 28.67
CA ALA A 343 -0.68 12.28 29.12
C ALA A 343 -0.62 12.59 30.62
N SER A 344 -0.27 11.56 31.43
CA SER A 344 -0.13 11.71 32.88
C SER A 344 0.90 12.78 33.25
N SER A 345 2.01 12.86 32.53
CA SER A 345 3.05 13.88 32.77
C SER A 345 2.57 15.32 32.47
N PHE A 346 1.53 15.48 31.66
CA PHE A 346 0.85 16.74 31.38
C PHE A 346 -0.45 16.91 32.18
N GLY A 347 -0.69 16.09 33.20
CA GLY A 347 -1.87 16.19 34.08
C GLY A 347 -3.16 15.70 33.48
N VAL A 348 -3.11 14.96 32.37
CA VAL A 348 -4.29 14.33 31.74
C VAL A 348 -4.33 12.86 32.14
N SER A 349 -5.43 12.46 32.83
CA SER A 349 -5.68 11.07 33.17
C SER A 349 -6.50 10.40 32.10
N LEU A 350 -6.02 9.26 31.60
CA LEU A 350 -6.72 8.38 30.66
C LEU A 350 -7.17 7.09 31.40
N PRO A 351 -8.21 6.37 30.92
CA PRO A 351 -8.62 5.08 31.45
C PRO A 351 -7.47 4.06 31.47
N ASN A 352 -7.63 2.96 32.20
CA ASN A 352 -6.61 1.91 32.22
C ASN A 352 -6.67 1.05 30.96
N ASP A 353 -7.86 0.83 30.42
CA ASP A 353 -8.08 -0.09 29.31
C ASP A 353 -8.48 0.67 28.05
N LEU A 354 -7.96 0.25 26.91
CA LEU A 354 -8.35 0.67 25.58
C LEU A 354 -9.38 -0.31 25.01
N GLY A 355 -10.59 0.16 24.73
CA GLY A 355 -11.52 -0.59 23.90
C GLY A 355 -11.07 -0.51 22.44
N LEU A 356 -10.54 -1.61 21.89
CA LEU A 356 -10.04 -1.67 20.52
C LEU A 356 -10.81 -2.68 19.70
N ASP A 357 -11.34 -2.24 18.58
CA ASP A 357 -12.00 -3.10 17.60
C ASP A 357 -11.47 -2.80 16.19
N PHE A 358 -11.09 -3.85 15.46
CA PHE A 358 -10.65 -3.78 14.07
C PHE A 358 -11.81 -4.20 13.16
N MET A 359 -12.06 -3.38 12.15
CA MET A 359 -13.12 -3.66 11.18
C MET A 359 -12.74 -4.88 10.33
N GLU A 360 -13.70 -5.77 10.07
CA GLU A 360 -13.49 -6.90 9.18
C GLU A 360 -13.49 -6.49 7.70
N PRO A 361 -12.72 -7.19 6.85
CA PRO A 361 -12.78 -6.96 5.41
C PRO A 361 -14.16 -7.27 4.84
N GLU A 362 -14.79 -6.29 4.23
CA GLU A 362 -16.03 -6.51 3.49
C GLU A 362 -15.75 -6.88 2.04
N TYR A 363 -16.35 -8.00 1.60
CA TYR A 363 -16.32 -8.42 0.19
C TYR A 363 -17.56 -7.92 -0.52
N PRO A 364 -17.42 -7.43 -1.77
CA PRO A 364 -18.57 -7.02 -2.55
C PRO A 364 -19.50 -8.21 -2.75
N LYS A 365 -20.70 -8.13 -2.19
CA LYS A 365 -21.76 -9.10 -2.40
C LYS A 365 -22.45 -8.80 -3.72
N THR A 366 -22.88 -9.84 -4.44
CA THR A 366 -23.78 -9.60 -5.57
C THR A 366 -25.11 -9.03 -5.05
N VAL A 367 -25.82 -8.30 -5.89
CA VAL A 367 -27.13 -7.75 -5.51
C VAL A 367 -28.07 -8.85 -4.99
N GLN A 368 -27.97 -10.04 -5.57
CA GLN A 368 -28.79 -11.21 -5.13
C GLN A 368 -28.35 -11.72 -3.75
N ASP A 369 -27.03 -11.85 -3.52
CA ASP A 369 -26.49 -12.28 -2.23
C ASP A 369 -26.83 -11.26 -1.13
N GLN A 370 -26.76 -9.98 -1.45
CA GLN A 370 -27.14 -8.92 -0.51
C GLN A 370 -28.63 -8.99 -0.13
N ILE A 371 -29.50 -9.15 -1.11
CA ILE A 371 -30.96 -9.30 -0.86
C ILE A 371 -31.23 -10.54 -0.01
N LEU A 372 -30.59 -11.67 -0.29
CA LEU A 372 -30.78 -12.92 0.48
C LEU A 372 -30.25 -12.77 1.91
N TRP A 373 -29.12 -12.11 2.09
CA TRP A 373 -28.54 -11.84 3.40
C TRP A 373 -29.39 -10.90 4.24
N ASP A 374 -29.84 -9.77 3.67
CA ASP A 374 -30.70 -8.81 4.34
C ASP A 374 -32.04 -9.42 4.72
N LYS A 375 -32.62 -10.23 3.83
CA LYS A 375 -33.85 -10.99 4.12
C LYS A 375 -33.65 -11.97 5.27
N HIS A 376 -32.54 -12.71 5.29
CA HIS A 376 -32.21 -13.64 6.36
C HIS A 376 -32.04 -12.91 7.71
N ARG A 377 -31.35 -11.78 7.73
CA ARG A 377 -31.16 -10.97 8.95
C ARG A 377 -32.49 -10.46 9.52
N LEU A 378 -33.40 -10.02 8.64
CA LEU A 378 -34.74 -9.59 9.04
C LEU A 378 -35.57 -10.79 9.57
N GLU A 379 -35.53 -11.94 8.91
CA GLU A 379 -36.24 -13.16 9.32
C GLU A 379 -35.76 -13.71 10.68
N MET A 380 -34.45 -13.60 10.95
CA MET A 380 -33.84 -14.02 12.21
C MET A 380 -33.93 -12.97 13.32
N ASN A 381 -34.54 -11.80 13.05
CA ASN A 381 -34.59 -10.64 13.96
C ASN A 381 -33.22 -10.16 14.45
N LEU A 382 -32.18 -10.32 13.62
CA LEU A 382 -30.85 -9.79 13.89
C LEU A 382 -30.78 -8.28 13.63
N ILE A 383 -31.65 -7.77 12.78
CA ILE A 383 -31.84 -6.36 12.47
C ILE A 383 -33.32 -6.12 12.17
N ASP A 384 -33.81 -4.91 12.43
CA ASP A 384 -35.12 -4.50 12.01
C ASP A 384 -35.06 -3.66 10.71
N GLU A 385 -36.23 -3.33 10.15
CA GLU A 385 -36.32 -2.54 8.92
C GLU A 385 -35.68 -1.14 9.09
N VAL A 386 -35.72 -0.60 10.30
CA VAL A 386 -35.17 0.73 10.63
C VAL A 386 -33.65 0.65 10.62
N GLY A 387 -33.09 -0.31 11.32
CA GLY A 387 -31.66 -0.54 11.35
C GLY A 387 -31.08 -0.85 9.96
N LEU A 388 -31.80 -1.67 9.16
CA LEU A 388 -31.39 -1.95 7.78
C LEU A 388 -31.38 -0.69 6.90
N LEU A 389 -32.41 0.17 7.03
CA LEU A 389 -32.44 1.43 6.29
C LEU A 389 -31.33 2.39 6.71
N MET A 390 -30.99 2.42 8.00
CA MET A 390 -29.88 3.21 8.52
C MET A 390 -28.51 2.70 8.05
N GLU A 391 -28.32 1.39 7.89
CA GLU A 391 -27.10 0.84 7.29
C GLU A 391 -26.92 1.27 5.83
N TYR A 392 -28.01 1.38 5.06
CA TYR A 392 -27.96 1.89 3.68
C TYR A 392 -27.83 3.42 3.59
N ASN A 393 -28.19 4.14 4.64
CA ASN A 393 -28.19 5.61 4.69
C ASN A 393 -27.71 6.09 6.08
N ASN A 394 -26.41 6.17 6.25
CA ASN A 394 -25.75 6.54 7.51
C ASN A 394 -26.13 7.94 8.05
N ASP A 395 -26.72 8.78 7.20
CA ASP A 395 -27.12 10.16 7.57
C ASP A 395 -28.52 10.24 8.21
N LEU A 396 -29.26 9.12 8.28
CA LEU A 396 -30.60 9.10 8.83
C LEU A 396 -30.59 8.83 10.33
N THR A 397 -31.37 9.62 11.07
CA THR A 397 -31.70 9.30 12.47
C THR A 397 -32.79 8.21 12.53
N SER A 398 -32.87 7.49 13.66
CA SER A 398 -33.90 6.43 13.85
C SER A 398 -35.32 6.92 13.59
N GLU A 399 -35.66 8.11 14.08
CA GLU A 399 -36.98 8.72 13.84
C GLU A 399 -37.26 9.03 12.37
N GLN A 400 -36.23 9.50 11.63
CA GLN A 400 -36.34 9.76 10.19
C GLN A 400 -36.48 8.47 9.40
N ALA A 401 -35.76 7.41 9.79
CA ALA A 401 -35.84 6.10 9.18
C ALA A 401 -37.23 5.47 9.37
N GLU A 402 -37.84 5.55 10.57
CA GLU A 402 -39.19 5.10 10.86
C GLU A 402 -40.23 5.83 10.00
N LEU A 403 -40.17 7.16 9.92
CA LEU A 403 -41.04 7.96 9.07
C LEU A 403 -40.91 7.59 7.59
N THR A 404 -39.67 7.35 7.13
CA THR A 404 -39.42 6.96 5.75
C THR A 404 -40.03 5.59 5.43
N ILE A 405 -39.87 4.61 6.32
CA ILE A 405 -40.44 3.27 6.15
C ILE A 405 -41.96 3.34 6.15
N ALA A 406 -42.57 4.09 7.08
CA ALA A 406 -44.03 4.27 7.14
C ALA A 406 -44.57 4.91 5.84
N SER A 407 -43.90 5.93 5.33
CA SER A 407 -44.24 6.59 4.07
C SER A 407 -44.14 5.63 2.88
N ASN A 408 -43.06 4.82 2.82
CA ASN A 408 -42.86 3.87 1.75
C ASN A 408 -43.91 2.72 1.78
N LYS A 409 -44.24 2.21 2.96
CA LYS A 409 -45.32 1.21 3.11
C LYS A 409 -46.64 1.76 2.61
N GLN A 410 -47.01 2.97 2.99
CA GLN A 410 -48.26 3.61 2.55
C GLN A 410 -48.30 3.86 1.01
N ARG A 411 -47.15 4.20 0.42
CA ARG A 411 -47.03 4.39 -1.02
C ARG A 411 -47.14 3.05 -1.78
N ASN A 412 -46.54 1.99 -1.27
CA ASN A 412 -46.58 0.65 -1.87
C ASN A 412 -48.00 0.04 -1.78
N GLU A 413 -48.74 0.26 -0.69
CA GLU A 413 -50.13 -0.14 -0.57
C GLU A 413 -51.02 0.55 -1.63
N LYS A 414 -50.83 1.86 -1.85
CA LYS A 414 -51.57 2.59 -2.90
C LYS A 414 -51.23 2.06 -4.30
N LEU A 415 -49.97 1.79 -4.60
CA LEU A 415 -49.54 1.21 -5.88
C LEU A 415 -50.13 -0.19 -6.11
N SER A 416 -50.12 -1.05 -5.09
CA SER A 416 -50.75 -2.39 -5.14
C SER A 416 -52.25 -2.34 -5.41
N ILE A 417 -52.96 -1.36 -4.86
CA ILE A 417 -54.38 -1.14 -5.13
C ILE A 417 -54.61 -0.67 -6.58
N PHE A 418 -53.76 0.21 -7.11
CA PHE A 418 -53.80 0.66 -8.50
C PHE A 418 -53.52 -0.46 -9.48
N GLU A 419 -52.51 -1.32 -9.23
CA GLU A 419 -52.21 -2.48 -10.05
C GLU A 419 -53.35 -3.51 -10.07
N LYS A 420 -53.95 -3.79 -8.91
CA LYS A 420 -55.12 -4.67 -8.82
C LYS A 420 -56.32 -4.08 -9.55
N ALA A 421 -56.53 -2.77 -9.48
CA ALA A 421 -57.58 -2.09 -10.22
C ALA A 421 -57.33 -2.12 -11.74
N ARG A 422 -56.10 -1.95 -12.17
CA ARG A 422 -55.72 -2.04 -13.59
C ARG A 422 -55.90 -3.47 -14.13
N GLN A 423 -55.47 -4.48 -13.42
CA GLN A 423 -55.64 -5.89 -13.80
C GLN A 423 -57.12 -6.28 -13.82
N ALA A 424 -57.95 -5.74 -12.93
CA ALA A 424 -59.41 -5.92 -12.96
C ALA A 424 -60.04 -5.24 -14.17
N ALA A 425 -59.61 -4.05 -14.55
CA ALA A 425 -60.09 -3.33 -15.71
C ALA A 425 -59.71 -4.07 -17.03
N GLU A 426 -58.49 -4.62 -17.11
CA GLU A 426 -58.02 -5.40 -18.27
C GLU A 426 -58.79 -6.72 -18.43
N ARG A 427 -59.34 -7.30 -17.35
CA ARG A 427 -60.18 -8.50 -17.36
C ARG A 427 -61.65 -8.21 -17.72
N THR A 428 -62.08 -6.99 -17.67
CA THR A 428 -63.47 -6.57 -17.96
C THR A 428 -63.68 -6.01 -19.36
N THR A 429 -62.64 -5.89 -20.15
CA THR A 429 -62.73 -5.47 -21.55
C THR A 429 -63.23 -6.66 -22.43
N PRO A 430 -64.44 -6.67 -23.01
CA PRO A 430 -64.92 -7.78 -23.82
C PRO A 430 -64.10 -7.86 -25.11
N VAL A 431 -63.61 -9.07 -25.41
CA VAL A 431 -63.00 -9.41 -26.69
C VAL A 431 -64.04 -9.13 -27.77
N GLN A 432 -63.95 -8.06 -28.52
CA GLN A 432 -64.68 -7.92 -29.77
C GLN A 432 -64.18 -8.95 -30.75
N SER A 433 -65.02 -9.98 -30.94
CA SER A 433 -64.87 -10.96 -32.05
C SER A 433 -65.01 -10.21 -33.38
N GLY A 434 -63.90 -9.92 -33.99
CA GLY A 434 -63.82 -9.40 -35.37
C GLY A 434 -64.16 -10.55 -36.34
N ILE A 435 -65.26 -10.34 -37.06
CA ILE A 435 -65.81 -11.12 -38.12
C ILE A 435 -64.79 -11.26 -39.25
N ALA A 436 -64.70 -12.49 -39.75
CA ALA A 436 -64.00 -12.89 -40.94
C ALA A 436 -64.44 -12.06 -42.19
N GLY A 437 -63.56 -11.57 -42.95
CA GLY A 437 -63.76 -11.16 -44.35
C GLY A 437 -62.70 -11.88 -45.20
N GLN A 438 -63.27 -12.90 -45.96
CA GLN A 438 -62.60 -13.45 -47.15
C GLN A 438 -62.35 -12.34 -48.17
N ASP A 439 -61.27 -12.27 -48.87
CA ASP A 439 -61.22 -12.68 -50.29
C ASP A 439 -59.88 -12.31 -50.98
N ASN A 440 -59.48 -13.26 -51.78
CA ASN A 440 -58.88 -13.19 -53.11
C ASN A 440 -57.57 -12.35 -53.37
N GLY A 441 -56.49 -12.98 -53.62
CA GLY A 441 -56.18 -13.47 -54.96
C GLY A 441 -55.31 -12.50 -55.79
N LEU A 442 -54.29 -13.08 -56.37
CA LEU A 442 -53.54 -12.75 -57.58
C LEU A 442 -52.23 -11.97 -57.49
N SER A 443 -51.20 -12.77 -57.65
CA SER A 443 -50.14 -12.66 -58.68
C SER A 443 -49.44 -11.31 -58.93
N ARG A 444 -48.21 -11.20 -58.63
CA ARG A 444 -47.08 -11.32 -59.57
C ARG A 444 -45.76 -11.21 -58.82
#